data_3ad76dc8cb342805313619ae8203b497
#
_entry.id   3ad76dc8cb342805313619ae8203b497
#
_cell.length_a   1.000
_cell.length_b   1.000
_cell.length_c   1.000
_cell.angle_alpha   90.00
_cell.angle_beta   90.00
_cell.angle_gamma   90.00
#
_symmetry.space_group_name_H-M   'P 1'
#
loop_
_entity.id
_entity.type
_entity.pdbx_description
1 polymer ?
#
loop_
_entity_poly.entity_id
_entity_poly.type
_entity_poly.pdbx_seq_one_letter_code
_entity_poly.pdbx_strand_id
1 'polypeptide(L)'
;MSTLIVDADIVAYKLASVSEKPIRWENDVWTLHSDEKDCEVMINDYFHTLKENTECSKIVCAFSDTYNFRTSILPDYKLNRVNTRKPLTLKFCKDYIFENYNGFKKPNLEADDIIGILATTDIIKGSKIICSEDKDLNQIEGLHFNPVTKEFYKISAKQADYNFYFQTLTGDQSDNYKGCPSVGEVKATKILSNSKDYWQSIIETYQSNNLTEDDALIQARVAKILKKNDYDFKLKKVILWSPNKKQKPKGIKLILTEPEEERTVFGTKI
;
A
#
# COMPACT_ATOMS: atom_id res chain seq x y z
N MET A 1 13.06 -22.39 4.53
CA MET A 1 12.67 -21.34 5.52
C MET A 1 11.79 -20.33 4.81
N SER A 2 10.64 -20.03 5.39
CA SER A 2 9.70 -19.04 4.85
C SER A 2 9.94 -17.67 5.48
N THR A 3 9.73 -16.60 4.71
CA THR A 3 9.81 -15.22 5.19
C THR A 3 8.42 -14.59 5.16
N LEU A 4 7.99 -14.02 6.28
CA LEU A 4 6.76 -13.26 6.39
C LEU A 4 7.03 -11.81 5.96
N ILE A 5 6.26 -11.30 5.01
CA ILE A 5 6.32 -9.90 4.57
C ILE A 5 5.08 -9.21 5.13
N VAL A 6 5.29 -8.28 6.05
CA VAL A 6 4.23 -7.66 6.86
C VAL A 6 3.98 -6.23 6.41
N ASP A 7 2.72 -5.86 6.28
CA ASP A 7 2.30 -4.47 6.17
C ASP A 7 2.44 -3.80 7.53
N ALA A 8 3.56 -3.14 7.74
CA ALA A 8 3.91 -2.57 9.02
C ALA A 8 3.22 -1.21 9.29
N ASP A 9 2.73 -0.52 8.25
CA ASP A 9 1.97 0.70 8.44
C ASP A 9 0.62 0.42 9.12
N ILE A 10 -0.08 -0.63 8.69
CA ILE A 10 -1.34 -1.07 9.33
C ILE A 10 -1.08 -1.54 10.75
N VAL A 11 -0.04 -2.36 10.97
CA VAL A 11 0.32 -2.84 12.31
C VAL A 11 0.63 -1.68 13.25
N ALA A 12 1.49 -0.75 12.84
CA ALA A 12 1.87 0.40 13.65
C ALA A 12 0.65 1.28 13.99
N TYR A 13 -0.22 1.53 13.00
CA TYR A 13 -1.44 2.32 13.21
C TYR A 13 -2.39 1.65 14.21
N LYS A 14 -2.61 0.35 14.04
CA LYS A 14 -3.49 -0.45 14.90
C LYS A 14 -3.01 -0.46 16.35
N LEU A 15 -1.74 -0.79 16.57
CA LEU A 15 -1.18 -0.87 17.92
C LEU A 15 -1.12 0.51 18.60
N ALA A 16 -0.73 1.55 17.88
CA ALA A 16 -0.76 2.90 18.39
C ALA A 16 -2.19 3.36 18.73
N SER A 17 -3.20 2.98 17.94
CA SER A 17 -4.60 3.30 18.24
C SER A 17 -5.12 2.58 19.49
N VAL A 18 -4.79 1.30 19.64
CA VAL A 18 -5.22 0.48 20.79
C VAL A 18 -4.53 0.93 22.09
N SER A 19 -3.32 1.49 22.01
CA SER A 19 -2.58 1.97 23.19
C SER A 19 -3.17 3.27 23.78
N GLU A 20 -4.02 4.00 23.03
CA GLU A 20 -4.62 5.24 23.49
C GLU A 20 -5.66 5.00 24.58
N LYS A 21 -5.46 5.65 25.73
CA LYS A 21 -6.35 5.59 26.91
C LYS A 21 -6.97 6.96 27.12
N PRO A 22 -8.32 7.11 27.08
CA PRO A 22 -8.96 8.36 27.41
C PRO A 22 -8.89 8.60 28.93
N ILE A 23 -8.47 9.78 29.33
CA ILE A 23 -8.45 10.23 30.73
C ILE A 23 -9.46 11.36 30.88
N ARG A 24 -10.37 11.19 31.80
CA ARG A 24 -11.32 12.21 32.20
C ARG A 24 -10.79 13.02 33.40
N TRP A 25 -10.69 14.30 33.22
CA TRP A 25 -10.31 15.26 34.28
C TRP A 25 -11.53 15.94 34.89
N GLU A 26 -11.32 16.74 35.88
CA GLU A 26 -12.36 17.62 36.42
C GLU A 26 -12.92 18.56 35.33
N ASN A 27 -14.17 18.98 35.48
CA ASN A 27 -14.90 19.83 34.51
C ASN A 27 -15.12 19.23 33.11
N ASP A 28 -15.25 17.90 33.02
CA ASP A 28 -15.49 17.17 31.77
C ASP A 28 -14.42 17.38 30.69
N VAL A 29 -13.21 17.75 31.07
CA VAL A 29 -12.07 17.78 30.15
C VAL A 29 -11.57 16.36 29.92
N TRP A 30 -11.40 15.99 28.65
CA TRP A 30 -10.89 14.69 28.23
C TRP A 30 -9.56 14.85 27.51
N THR A 31 -8.60 14.01 27.85
CA THR A 31 -7.34 13.89 27.13
C THR A 31 -7.10 12.45 26.71
N LEU A 32 -6.33 12.25 25.66
CA LEU A 32 -5.80 10.95 25.30
C LEU A 32 -4.37 10.82 25.82
N HIS A 33 -4.06 9.65 26.36
CA HIS A 33 -2.74 9.27 26.81
C HIS A 33 -2.32 7.98 26.13
N SER A 34 -1.04 7.84 25.79
CA SER A 34 -0.45 6.62 25.28
C SER A 34 1.00 6.54 25.74
N ASP A 35 1.44 5.37 26.18
CA ASP A 35 2.80 5.13 26.69
C ASP A 35 3.61 4.35 25.67
N GLU A 36 4.83 4.80 25.38
CA GLU A 36 5.72 4.15 24.40
C GLU A 36 6.18 2.77 24.87
N LYS A 37 6.34 2.56 26.20
CA LYS A 37 6.69 1.25 26.74
C LYS A 37 5.55 0.25 26.60
N ASP A 38 4.31 0.69 26.83
CA ASP A 38 3.13 -0.14 26.56
C ASP A 38 3.12 -0.55 25.07
N CYS A 39 3.38 0.39 24.16
CA CYS A 39 3.47 0.13 22.73
C CYS A 39 4.58 -0.87 22.38
N GLU A 40 5.77 -0.75 22.99
CA GLU A 40 6.88 -1.68 22.78
C GLU A 40 6.49 -3.11 23.15
N VAL A 41 5.87 -3.31 24.32
CA VAL A 41 5.39 -4.63 24.76
C VAL A 41 4.37 -5.17 23.78
N MET A 42 3.36 -4.37 23.40
CA MET A 42 2.33 -4.77 22.46
C MET A 42 2.88 -5.13 21.07
N ILE A 43 3.89 -4.42 20.58
CA ILE A 43 4.55 -4.70 19.31
C ILE A 43 5.29 -6.05 19.38
N ASN A 44 6.06 -6.26 20.45
CA ASN A 44 6.83 -7.49 20.64
C ASN A 44 5.91 -8.72 20.75
N ASP A 45 4.81 -8.62 21.49
CA ASP A 45 3.80 -9.68 21.64
C ASP A 45 3.10 -9.96 20.30
N TYR A 46 2.78 -8.92 19.54
CA TYR A 46 2.17 -9.07 18.22
C TYR A 46 3.07 -9.83 17.24
N PHE A 47 4.34 -9.46 17.14
CA PHE A 47 5.29 -10.14 16.24
C PHE A 47 5.67 -11.53 16.73
N HIS A 48 5.69 -11.76 18.03
CA HIS A 48 5.85 -13.11 18.61
C HIS A 48 4.67 -13.99 18.17
N THR A 49 3.45 -13.55 18.39
CA THR A 49 2.23 -14.26 17.99
C THR A 49 2.18 -14.52 16.47
N LEU A 50 2.62 -13.55 15.63
CA LEU A 50 2.72 -13.76 14.19
C LEU A 50 3.69 -14.90 13.83
N LYS A 51 4.85 -14.95 14.49
CA LYS A 51 5.82 -16.03 14.26
C LYS A 51 5.26 -17.40 14.65
N GLU A 52 4.56 -17.48 15.77
CA GLU A 52 3.90 -18.72 16.21
C GLU A 52 2.82 -19.17 15.22
N ASN A 53 1.92 -18.27 14.82
CA ASN A 53 0.83 -18.58 13.91
C ASN A 53 1.28 -18.96 12.49
N THR A 54 2.43 -18.49 12.04
CA THR A 54 2.92 -18.69 10.68
C THR A 54 4.11 -19.63 10.58
N GLU A 55 4.69 -20.03 11.70
CA GLU A 55 5.94 -20.81 11.79
C GLU A 55 7.11 -20.17 11.00
N CYS A 56 7.03 -18.85 10.75
CA CYS A 56 8.06 -18.12 10.05
C CYS A 56 9.16 -17.63 10.99
N SER A 57 10.39 -18.01 10.69
CA SER A 57 11.55 -17.55 11.46
C SER A 57 12.03 -16.14 11.06
N LYS A 58 11.68 -15.68 9.86
CA LYS A 58 12.09 -14.38 9.32
C LYS A 58 10.87 -13.50 9.04
N ILE A 59 10.99 -12.24 9.44
CA ILE A 59 10.00 -11.19 9.16
C ILE A 59 10.71 -10.06 8.44
N VAL A 60 10.03 -9.46 7.46
CA VAL A 60 10.39 -8.20 6.81
C VAL A 60 9.16 -7.29 6.86
N CYS A 61 9.34 -6.09 7.38
CA CYS A 61 8.29 -5.10 7.58
C CYS A 61 8.34 -4.04 6.49
N ALA A 62 7.28 -3.94 5.70
CA ALA A 62 7.17 -2.93 4.64
C ALA A 62 6.58 -1.64 5.18
N PHE A 63 7.14 -0.49 4.77
CA PHE A 63 6.70 0.83 5.17
C PHE A 63 6.52 1.76 3.98
N SER A 64 5.49 2.58 4.04
CA SER A 64 5.28 3.67 3.09
C SER A 64 6.31 4.78 3.25
N ASP A 65 6.70 5.38 2.12
CA ASP A 65 7.44 6.63 2.13
C ASP A 65 6.51 7.82 2.43
N THR A 66 7.10 8.96 2.74
CA THR A 66 6.38 10.22 2.96
C THR A 66 5.70 10.70 1.69
N TYR A 67 6.37 10.50 0.55
CA TYR A 67 5.86 10.84 -0.78
C TYR A 67 5.38 9.58 -1.50
N ASN A 68 4.36 9.75 -2.35
CA ASN A 68 3.77 8.67 -3.13
C ASN A 68 3.70 9.08 -4.61
N PHE A 69 4.20 8.23 -5.50
CA PHE A 69 4.18 8.51 -6.94
C PHE A 69 2.76 8.70 -7.48
N ARG A 70 1.74 8.09 -6.84
CA ARG A 70 0.34 8.20 -7.28
C ARG A 70 -0.18 9.62 -7.24
N THR A 71 0.31 10.46 -6.32
CA THR A 71 -0.09 11.88 -6.24
C THR A 71 0.36 12.68 -7.47
N SER A 72 1.41 12.25 -8.18
CA SER A 72 1.82 12.86 -9.44
C SER A 72 0.93 12.44 -10.63
N ILE A 73 0.17 11.35 -10.49
CA ILE A 73 -0.76 10.83 -11.50
C ILE A 73 -2.17 11.36 -11.26
N LEU A 74 -2.60 11.31 -10.00
CA LEU A 74 -3.89 11.78 -9.52
C LEU A 74 -3.67 12.63 -8.26
N PRO A 75 -3.66 13.99 -8.37
CA PRO A 75 -3.38 14.86 -7.22
C PRO A 75 -4.29 14.66 -6.02
N ASP A 76 -5.53 14.24 -6.26
CA ASP A 76 -6.52 14.00 -5.21
C ASP A 76 -6.34 12.65 -4.48
N TYR A 77 -5.38 11.81 -4.90
CA TYR A 77 -5.14 10.51 -4.27
C TYR A 77 -4.87 10.64 -2.78
N LYS A 78 -5.66 9.95 -1.95
CA LYS A 78 -5.62 10.00 -0.48
C LYS A 78 -5.78 11.39 0.16
N LEU A 79 -6.25 12.40 -0.58
CA LEU A 79 -6.45 13.75 -0.06
C LEU A 79 -7.48 13.80 1.08
N ASN A 80 -8.45 12.89 1.07
CA ASN A 80 -9.45 12.72 2.14
C ASN A 80 -8.83 12.31 3.50
N ARG A 81 -7.58 11.83 3.54
CA ARG A 81 -6.89 11.40 4.77
C ARG A 81 -6.05 12.50 5.42
N VAL A 82 -5.86 13.66 4.76
CA VAL A 82 -4.95 14.72 5.23
C VAL A 82 -5.32 15.25 6.61
N ASN A 83 -6.62 15.38 6.87
CA ASN A 83 -7.12 15.92 8.15
C ASN A 83 -7.47 14.83 9.19
N THR A 84 -7.15 13.56 8.91
CA THR A 84 -7.40 12.48 9.86
C THR A 84 -6.41 12.53 11.00
N ARG A 85 -6.92 12.60 12.24
CA ARG A 85 -6.08 12.52 13.42
C ARG A 85 -5.28 11.22 13.43
N LYS A 86 -4.00 11.33 13.68
CA LYS A 86 -3.12 10.17 13.83
C LYS A 86 -2.99 9.80 15.33
N PRO A 87 -2.86 8.50 15.65
CA PRO A 87 -2.58 8.06 17.00
C PRO A 87 -1.33 8.72 17.60
N LEU A 88 -1.33 8.97 18.91
CA LEU A 88 -0.28 9.72 19.61
C LEU A 88 1.11 9.07 19.42
N THR A 89 1.21 7.76 19.58
CA THR A 89 2.46 7.00 19.51
C THR A 89 2.74 6.40 18.13
N LEU A 90 2.00 6.81 17.08
CA LEU A 90 2.17 6.22 15.74
C LEU A 90 3.60 6.32 15.23
N LYS A 91 4.25 7.47 15.43
CA LYS A 91 5.64 7.67 15.01
C LYS A 91 6.57 6.70 15.74
N PHE A 92 6.45 6.61 17.07
CA PHE A 92 7.22 5.68 17.87
C PHE A 92 7.02 4.23 17.40
N CYS A 93 5.77 3.79 17.22
CA CYS A 93 5.49 2.43 16.75
C CYS A 93 6.14 2.14 15.39
N LYS A 94 6.09 3.08 14.45
CA LYS A 94 6.74 2.92 13.15
C LYS A 94 8.26 2.81 13.27
N ASP A 95 8.88 3.70 14.01
CA ASP A 95 10.33 3.74 14.19
C ASP A 95 10.79 2.46 14.91
N TYR A 96 10.11 2.06 15.99
CA TYR A 96 10.44 0.85 16.73
C TYR A 96 10.34 -0.43 15.87
N ILE A 97 9.25 -0.58 15.10
CA ILE A 97 9.09 -1.74 14.19
C ILE A 97 10.16 -1.70 13.09
N PHE A 98 10.45 -0.53 12.54
CA PHE A 98 11.45 -0.38 11.47
C PHE A 98 12.83 -0.84 11.94
N GLU A 99 13.25 -0.45 13.14
CA GLU A 99 14.57 -0.75 13.70
C GLU A 99 14.69 -2.21 14.16
N ASN A 100 13.62 -2.78 14.74
CA ASN A 100 13.69 -4.09 15.41
C ASN A 100 13.18 -5.27 14.55
N TYR A 101 12.42 -5.02 13.46
CA TYR A 101 11.78 -6.06 12.66
C TYR A 101 12.11 -5.99 11.16
N ASN A 102 13.35 -5.67 10.80
CA ASN A 102 13.85 -5.58 9.43
C ASN A 102 12.97 -4.67 8.54
N GLY A 103 12.86 -3.41 8.93
CA GLY A 103 12.12 -2.41 8.19
C GLY A 103 12.66 -2.21 6.76
N PHE A 104 11.77 -2.16 5.79
CA PHE A 104 12.10 -1.92 4.39
C PHE A 104 11.24 -0.80 3.81
N LYS A 105 11.89 0.20 3.24
CA LYS A 105 11.26 1.40 2.68
C LYS A 105 11.99 1.82 1.42
N LYS A 106 11.28 2.35 0.43
CA LYS A 106 11.86 2.91 -0.80
C LYS A 106 11.20 4.23 -1.16
N PRO A 107 11.95 5.16 -1.77
CA PRO A 107 11.42 6.46 -2.16
C PRO A 107 10.19 6.37 -3.04
N ASN A 108 9.20 7.19 -2.75
CA ASN A 108 7.95 7.36 -3.47
C ASN A 108 7.04 6.12 -3.51
N LEU A 109 7.28 5.10 -2.68
CA LEU A 109 6.48 3.87 -2.64
C LEU A 109 5.65 3.77 -1.37
N GLU A 110 4.48 3.17 -1.48
CA GLU A 110 3.68 2.72 -0.35
C GLU A 110 4.12 1.34 0.13
N ALA A 111 3.69 0.95 1.35
CA ALA A 111 3.95 -0.37 1.91
C ALA A 111 3.48 -1.49 0.98
N ASP A 112 2.31 -1.32 0.34
CA ASP A 112 1.75 -2.29 -0.60
C ASP A 112 2.66 -2.52 -1.80
N ASP A 113 3.24 -1.45 -2.36
CA ASP A 113 4.21 -1.54 -3.46
C ASP A 113 5.48 -2.28 -3.03
N ILE A 114 5.94 -1.99 -1.83
CA ILE A 114 7.09 -2.69 -1.22
C ILE A 114 6.78 -4.18 -1.07
N ILE A 115 5.61 -4.52 -0.55
CA ILE A 115 5.16 -5.91 -0.38
C ILE A 115 5.12 -6.60 -1.74
N GLY A 116 4.49 -5.98 -2.75
CA GLY A 116 4.39 -6.55 -4.08
C GLY A 116 5.75 -6.77 -4.75
N ILE A 117 6.67 -5.83 -4.61
CA ILE A 117 8.04 -5.95 -5.12
C ILE A 117 8.79 -7.07 -4.39
N LEU A 118 8.76 -7.10 -3.06
CA LEU A 118 9.45 -8.11 -2.25
C LEU A 118 8.90 -9.52 -2.50
N ALA A 119 7.57 -9.65 -2.61
CA ALA A 119 6.91 -10.92 -2.88
C ALA A 119 7.27 -11.51 -4.25
N THR A 120 7.44 -10.66 -5.27
CA THR A 120 7.61 -11.09 -6.66
C THR A 120 9.05 -11.06 -7.17
N THR A 121 10.02 -10.56 -6.37
CA THR A 121 11.46 -10.53 -6.73
C THR A 121 12.27 -11.55 -5.95
N ASP A 122 13.53 -11.75 -6.35
CA ASP A 122 14.51 -12.60 -5.64
C ASP A 122 15.30 -11.85 -4.56
N ILE A 123 14.86 -10.64 -4.17
CA ILE A 123 15.46 -9.88 -3.05
C ILE A 123 15.36 -10.71 -1.77
N ILE A 124 14.21 -11.30 -1.52
CA ILE A 124 14.00 -12.29 -0.45
C ILE A 124 14.09 -13.68 -1.08
N LYS A 125 15.02 -14.50 -0.59
CA LYS A 125 15.18 -15.89 -1.04
C LYS A 125 14.23 -16.83 -0.31
N GLY A 126 13.80 -17.89 -0.99
CA GLY A 126 12.93 -18.92 -0.43
C GLY A 126 11.45 -18.59 -0.53
N SER A 127 10.64 -19.29 0.26
CA SER A 127 9.18 -19.11 0.31
C SER A 127 8.83 -17.79 0.99
N LYS A 128 7.80 -17.13 0.52
CA LYS A 128 7.32 -15.85 1.02
C LYS A 128 5.85 -15.95 1.35
N ILE A 129 5.44 -15.32 2.44
CA ILE A 129 4.05 -15.24 2.88
C ILE A 129 3.74 -13.75 3.06
N ILE A 130 2.71 -13.27 2.39
CA ILE A 130 2.23 -11.89 2.54
C ILE A 130 1.30 -11.85 3.74
N CYS A 131 1.57 -10.98 4.71
CA CYS A 131 0.78 -10.83 5.92
C CYS A 131 0.12 -9.46 5.95
N SER A 132 -1.17 -9.41 5.68
CA SER A 132 -2.00 -8.22 5.82
C SER A 132 -3.47 -8.58 5.92
N GLU A 133 -4.27 -7.69 6.50
CA GLU A 133 -5.73 -7.72 6.46
C GLU A 133 -6.30 -6.95 5.26
N ASP A 134 -5.44 -6.24 4.51
CA ASP A 134 -5.84 -5.44 3.36
C ASP A 134 -6.13 -6.32 2.13
N LYS A 135 -7.37 -6.23 1.63
CA LYS A 135 -7.80 -6.95 0.43
C LYS A 135 -7.12 -6.49 -0.86
N ASP A 136 -6.57 -5.28 -0.87
CA ASP A 136 -5.92 -4.71 -2.05
C ASP A 136 -4.65 -5.48 -2.41
N LEU A 137 -3.99 -6.06 -1.41
CA LEU A 137 -2.86 -6.97 -1.59
C LEU A 137 -3.22 -8.28 -2.32
N ASN A 138 -4.50 -8.59 -2.52
CA ASN A 138 -4.93 -9.68 -3.40
C ASN A 138 -4.63 -9.43 -4.89
N GLN A 139 -4.07 -8.27 -5.24
CA GLN A 139 -3.41 -8.05 -6.52
C GLN A 139 -2.06 -8.77 -6.65
N ILE A 140 -1.55 -9.36 -5.59
CA ILE A 140 -0.24 -10.05 -5.59
C ILE A 140 -0.47 -11.55 -5.52
N GLU A 141 0.08 -12.29 -6.48
CA GLU A 141 0.05 -13.76 -6.46
C GLU A 141 0.93 -14.31 -5.34
N GLY A 142 0.53 -15.41 -4.72
CA GLY A 142 1.32 -16.07 -3.69
C GLY A 142 0.50 -16.61 -2.55
N LEU A 143 1.20 -16.98 -1.48
CA LEU A 143 0.60 -17.39 -0.22
C LEU A 143 0.41 -16.16 0.67
N HIS A 144 -0.79 -15.99 1.19
CA HIS A 144 -1.19 -14.92 2.07
C HIS A 144 -1.59 -15.46 3.43
N PHE A 145 -1.42 -14.65 4.46
CA PHE A 145 -1.88 -14.89 5.81
C PHE A 145 -2.64 -13.66 6.30
N ASN A 146 -3.89 -13.86 6.70
CA ASN A 146 -4.67 -12.80 7.32
C ASN A 146 -4.46 -12.85 8.85
N PRO A 147 -3.83 -11.84 9.48
CA PRO A 147 -3.54 -11.87 10.90
C PRO A 147 -4.76 -11.72 11.81
N VAL A 148 -5.92 -11.29 11.27
CA VAL A 148 -7.17 -11.15 12.02
C VAL A 148 -7.91 -12.48 12.09
N THR A 149 -8.13 -13.14 10.94
CA THR A 149 -8.80 -14.44 10.87
C THR A 149 -7.87 -15.61 11.18
N LYS A 150 -6.55 -15.38 11.17
CA LYS A 150 -5.49 -16.38 11.34
C LYS A 150 -5.50 -17.47 10.26
N GLU A 151 -5.95 -17.12 9.07
CA GLU A 151 -6.11 -18.06 7.96
C GLU A 151 -5.07 -17.83 6.87
N PHE A 152 -4.58 -18.94 6.31
CA PHE A 152 -3.79 -18.93 5.08
C PHE A 152 -4.70 -19.08 3.87
N TYR A 153 -4.39 -18.32 2.83
CA TYR A 153 -5.05 -18.46 1.54
C TYR A 153 -4.06 -18.18 0.41
N LYS A 154 -4.38 -18.69 -0.77
CA LYS A 154 -3.50 -18.57 -1.94
C LYS A 154 -4.19 -17.76 -3.03
N ILE A 155 -3.51 -16.76 -3.55
CA ILE A 155 -3.93 -15.98 -4.71
C ILE A 155 -3.16 -16.50 -5.93
N SER A 156 -3.90 -16.92 -6.97
CA SER A 156 -3.32 -17.27 -8.27
C SER A 156 -3.01 -16.04 -9.11
N ALA A 157 -2.12 -16.14 -10.08
CA ALA A 157 -1.82 -15.05 -11.03
C ALA A 157 -3.09 -14.51 -11.70
N LYS A 158 -4.02 -15.40 -12.09
CA LYS A 158 -5.30 -15.02 -12.70
C LYS A 158 -6.19 -14.22 -11.74
N GLN A 159 -6.25 -14.59 -10.47
CA GLN A 159 -7.00 -13.83 -9.45
C GLN A 159 -6.34 -12.48 -9.17
N ALA A 160 -5.02 -12.44 -9.07
CA ALA A 160 -4.28 -11.20 -8.89
C ALA A 160 -4.52 -10.20 -10.03
N ASP A 161 -4.48 -10.67 -11.27
CA ASP A 161 -4.79 -9.84 -12.44
C ASP A 161 -6.27 -9.40 -12.44
N TYR A 162 -7.19 -10.31 -12.13
CA TYR A 162 -8.60 -9.97 -12.00
C TYR A 162 -8.83 -8.84 -10.98
N ASN A 163 -8.22 -8.94 -9.80
CA ASN A 163 -8.37 -7.94 -8.73
C ASN A 163 -7.84 -6.56 -9.14
N PHE A 164 -6.71 -6.52 -9.86
CA PHE A 164 -6.19 -5.27 -10.42
C PHE A 164 -7.18 -4.61 -11.39
N TYR A 165 -7.71 -5.35 -12.36
CA TYR A 165 -8.66 -4.81 -13.32
C TYR A 165 -10.03 -4.50 -12.69
N PHE A 166 -10.42 -5.26 -11.67
CA PHE A 166 -11.61 -4.99 -10.89
C PHE A 166 -11.52 -3.63 -10.18
N GLN A 167 -10.42 -3.35 -9.50
CA GLN A 167 -10.19 -2.05 -8.86
C GLN A 167 -10.05 -0.89 -9.87
N THR A 168 -9.51 -1.16 -11.05
CA THR A 168 -9.49 -0.14 -12.13
C THR A 168 -10.90 0.29 -12.53
N LEU A 169 -11.86 -0.63 -12.49
CA LEU A 169 -13.27 -0.34 -12.79
C LEU A 169 -14.00 0.29 -11.60
N THR A 170 -13.85 -0.26 -10.40
CA THR A 170 -14.62 0.16 -9.22
C THR A 170 -14.06 1.39 -8.54
N GLY A 171 -12.75 1.64 -8.68
CA GLY A 171 -12.04 2.61 -7.85
C GLY A 171 -11.95 2.17 -6.40
N ASP A 172 -11.45 3.07 -5.55
CA ASP A 172 -11.43 2.94 -4.11
C ASP A 172 -11.73 4.30 -3.44
N GLN A 173 -12.84 4.36 -2.70
CA GLN A 173 -13.26 5.57 -1.99
C GLN A 173 -12.32 5.88 -0.82
N SER A 174 -11.72 4.88 -0.19
CA SER A 174 -10.79 5.07 0.92
C SER A 174 -9.50 5.75 0.48
N ASP A 175 -9.09 5.51 -0.76
CA ASP A 175 -7.90 6.09 -1.41
C ASP A 175 -8.24 7.27 -2.34
N ASN A 176 -9.52 7.66 -2.37
CA ASN A 176 -10.04 8.78 -3.12
C ASN A 176 -9.76 8.72 -4.65
N TYR A 177 -9.89 7.53 -5.25
CA TYR A 177 -9.95 7.40 -6.70
C TYR A 177 -11.22 6.66 -7.13
N LYS A 178 -11.86 7.15 -8.20
CA LYS A 178 -13.29 6.89 -8.46
C LYS A 178 -13.56 5.65 -9.32
N GLY A 179 -12.55 5.14 -10.04
CA GLY A 179 -12.78 4.13 -11.06
C GLY A 179 -13.62 4.66 -12.24
N CYS A 180 -14.37 3.78 -12.89
CA CYS A 180 -15.31 4.14 -13.94
C CYS A 180 -16.65 4.57 -13.35
N PRO A 181 -17.20 5.74 -13.72
CA PRO A 181 -18.50 6.19 -13.22
C PRO A 181 -19.61 5.16 -13.44
N SER A 182 -20.49 5.03 -12.43
CA SER A 182 -21.62 4.09 -12.46
C SER A 182 -21.25 2.61 -12.58
N VAL A 183 -20.00 2.24 -12.25
CA VAL A 183 -19.51 0.87 -12.24
C VAL A 183 -19.14 0.48 -10.80
N GLY A 184 -20.09 -0.11 -10.08
CA GLY A 184 -19.83 -0.75 -8.78
C GLY A 184 -19.44 -2.21 -8.94
N GLU A 185 -19.26 -2.91 -7.82
CA GLU A 185 -18.76 -4.29 -7.76
C GLU A 185 -19.55 -5.29 -8.64
N VAL A 186 -20.88 -5.23 -8.60
CA VAL A 186 -21.73 -6.14 -9.39
C VAL A 186 -21.49 -5.96 -10.89
N LYS A 187 -21.44 -4.70 -11.35
CA LYS A 187 -21.23 -4.39 -12.76
C LYS A 187 -19.81 -4.74 -13.21
N ALA A 188 -18.81 -4.43 -12.39
CA ALA A 188 -17.41 -4.79 -12.65
C ALA A 188 -17.23 -6.30 -12.75
N THR A 189 -17.82 -7.08 -11.84
CA THR A 189 -17.80 -8.55 -11.88
C THR A 189 -18.42 -9.06 -13.17
N LYS A 190 -19.57 -8.53 -13.60
CA LYS A 190 -20.24 -8.94 -14.84
C LYS A 190 -19.40 -8.62 -16.09
N ILE A 191 -18.75 -7.46 -16.13
CA ILE A 191 -17.88 -7.04 -17.23
C ILE A 191 -16.70 -8.00 -17.36
N LEU A 192 -15.98 -8.21 -16.25
CA LEU A 192 -14.76 -9.02 -16.26
C LEU A 192 -15.02 -10.52 -16.46
N SER A 193 -16.11 -11.08 -15.89
CA SER A 193 -16.44 -12.51 -16.09
C SER A 193 -16.79 -12.85 -17.54
N ASN A 194 -17.29 -11.89 -18.30
CA ASN A 194 -17.62 -12.07 -19.72
C ASN A 194 -16.47 -11.67 -20.68
N SER A 195 -15.37 -11.16 -20.13
CA SER A 195 -14.28 -10.61 -20.91
C SER A 195 -13.27 -11.67 -21.37
N LYS A 196 -12.83 -11.55 -22.62
CA LYS A 196 -11.67 -12.29 -23.17
C LYS A 196 -10.37 -11.49 -23.03
N ASP A 197 -10.49 -10.15 -22.96
CA ASP A 197 -9.41 -9.20 -22.76
C ASP A 197 -9.90 -8.13 -21.76
N TYR A 198 -9.39 -8.19 -20.54
CA TYR A 198 -9.82 -7.29 -19.47
C TYR A 198 -9.59 -5.82 -19.81
N TRP A 199 -8.42 -5.48 -20.38
CA TRP A 199 -8.13 -4.10 -20.71
C TRP A 199 -9.04 -3.55 -21.80
N GLN A 200 -9.28 -4.32 -22.86
CA GLN A 200 -10.21 -3.91 -23.91
C GLN A 200 -11.63 -3.68 -23.36
N SER A 201 -12.11 -4.57 -22.48
CA SER A 201 -13.43 -4.40 -21.86
C SER A 201 -13.50 -3.18 -20.94
N ILE A 202 -12.39 -2.82 -20.28
CA ILE A 202 -12.27 -1.59 -19.48
C ILE A 202 -12.37 -0.37 -20.39
N ILE A 203 -11.60 -0.32 -21.49
CA ILE A 203 -11.66 0.80 -22.46
C ILE A 203 -13.10 0.99 -22.95
N GLU A 204 -13.75 -0.07 -23.40
CA GLU A 204 -15.14 -0.02 -23.90
C GLU A 204 -16.10 0.49 -22.81
N THR A 205 -15.89 0.09 -21.56
CA THR A 205 -16.69 0.56 -20.42
C THR A 205 -16.48 2.04 -20.15
N TYR A 206 -15.26 2.55 -20.18
CA TYR A 206 -14.96 3.98 -20.01
C TYR A 206 -15.54 4.78 -21.16
N GLN A 207 -15.36 4.35 -22.39
CA GLN A 207 -15.92 5.00 -23.58
C GLN A 207 -17.45 5.07 -23.54
N SER A 208 -18.13 4.02 -23.07
CA SER A 208 -19.60 4.03 -22.91
C SER A 208 -20.09 5.03 -21.84
N ASN A 209 -19.19 5.52 -20.98
CA ASN A 209 -19.44 6.56 -19.99
C ASN A 209 -18.84 7.93 -20.40
N ASN A 210 -18.58 8.15 -21.70
CA ASN A 210 -18.00 9.37 -22.28
C ASN A 210 -16.61 9.72 -21.70
N LEU A 211 -15.82 8.72 -21.37
CA LEU A 211 -14.45 8.84 -20.92
C LEU A 211 -13.49 8.24 -21.97
N THR A 212 -12.21 8.54 -21.84
CA THR A 212 -11.16 8.12 -22.75
C THR A 212 -10.38 6.92 -22.21
N GLU A 213 -9.53 6.30 -23.06
CA GLU A 213 -8.55 5.32 -22.61
C GLU A 213 -7.54 5.92 -21.63
N ASP A 214 -7.17 7.20 -21.78
CA ASP A 214 -6.27 7.89 -20.85
C ASP A 214 -6.88 8.02 -19.46
N ASP A 215 -8.20 8.25 -19.34
CA ASP A 215 -8.89 8.25 -18.05
C ASP A 215 -8.83 6.86 -17.40
N ALA A 216 -9.05 5.80 -18.16
CA ALA A 216 -8.91 4.43 -17.68
C ALA A 216 -7.46 4.13 -17.24
N LEU A 217 -6.48 4.63 -18.00
CA LEU A 217 -5.06 4.42 -17.72
C LEU A 217 -4.61 5.13 -16.44
N ILE A 218 -5.13 6.32 -16.15
CA ILE A 218 -4.91 7.02 -14.88
C ILE A 218 -5.40 6.14 -13.72
N GLN A 219 -6.64 5.65 -13.78
CA GLN A 219 -7.20 4.80 -12.72
C GLN A 219 -6.41 3.50 -12.56
N ALA A 220 -6.04 2.84 -13.66
CA ALA A 220 -5.23 1.64 -13.65
C ALA A 220 -3.86 1.86 -12.98
N ARG A 221 -3.18 2.98 -13.29
CA ARG A 221 -1.89 3.32 -12.69
C ARG A 221 -1.96 3.61 -11.20
N VAL A 222 -3.06 4.21 -10.75
CA VAL A 222 -3.30 4.48 -9.33
C VAL A 222 -3.66 3.19 -8.58
N ALA A 223 -4.52 2.36 -9.15
CA ALA A 223 -4.94 1.09 -8.56
C ALA A 223 -3.79 0.04 -8.50
N LYS A 224 -2.79 0.15 -9.40
CA LYS A 224 -1.75 -0.86 -9.55
C LYS A 224 -0.83 -0.92 -8.34
N ILE A 225 -0.75 -2.08 -7.69
CA ILE A 225 0.32 -2.43 -6.76
C ILE A 225 1.53 -2.90 -7.57
N LEU A 226 2.69 -2.30 -7.28
CA LEU A 226 3.92 -2.57 -8.02
C LEU A 226 4.46 -3.97 -7.73
N LYS A 227 5.00 -4.61 -8.78
CA LYS A 227 5.60 -5.94 -8.72
C LYS A 227 7.02 -5.90 -9.30
N LYS A 228 7.63 -7.07 -9.47
CA LYS A 228 8.91 -7.23 -10.19
C LYS A 228 8.89 -6.44 -11.51
N ASN A 229 9.93 -5.66 -11.74
CA ASN A 229 10.13 -4.81 -12.93
C ASN A 229 9.24 -3.56 -13.02
N ASP A 230 8.46 -3.24 -11.99
CA ASP A 230 7.69 -2.00 -11.93
C ASP A 230 8.42 -0.88 -11.15
N TYR A 231 9.64 -1.17 -10.65
CA TYR A 231 10.50 -0.20 -9.98
C TYR A 231 11.97 -0.37 -10.40
N ASP A 232 12.60 0.71 -10.84
CA ASP A 232 14.03 0.75 -11.12
C ASP A 232 14.81 1.13 -9.85
N PHE A 233 15.49 0.15 -9.26
CA PHE A 233 16.26 0.34 -8.02
C PHE A 233 17.52 1.23 -8.21
N LYS A 234 18.05 1.33 -9.44
CA LYS A 234 19.22 2.17 -9.72
C LYS A 234 18.83 3.64 -9.85
N LEU A 235 17.76 3.89 -10.58
CA LEU A 235 17.24 5.24 -10.81
C LEU A 235 16.28 5.69 -9.71
N LYS A 236 15.88 4.80 -8.79
CA LYS A 236 14.86 5.03 -7.74
C LYS A 236 13.54 5.55 -8.30
N LYS A 237 13.12 4.98 -9.44
CA LYS A 237 11.93 5.44 -10.19
C LYS A 237 10.93 4.32 -10.43
N VAL A 238 9.66 4.68 -10.35
CA VAL A 238 8.55 3.81 -10.73
C VAL A 238 8.46 3.69 -12.25
N ILE A 239 8.28 2.47 -12.74
CA ILE A 239 7.97 2.16 -14.13
C ILE A 239 6.45 2.00 -14.21
N LEU A 240 5.77 3.03 -14.70
CA LEU A 240 4.33 3.07 -14.73
C LEU A 240 3.76 1.94 -15.60
N TRP A 241 2.65 1.40 -15.15
CA TRP A 241 1.94 0.37 -15.87
C TRP A 241 1.43 0.86 -17.23
N SER A 242 1.51 -0.02 -18.22
CA SER A 242 0.96 0.17 -19.57
C SER A 242 0.45 -1.18 -20.10
N PRO A 243 -0.70 -1.21 -20.80
CA PRO A 243 -1.26 -2.44 -21.38
C PRO A 243 -0.33 -3.09 -22.40
N ASN A 244 0.50 -2.29 -23.07
CA ASN A 244 1.45 -2.73 -24.09
C ASN A 244 2.90 -2.60 -23.60
N LYS A 245 3.39 -3.54 -22.79
CA LYS A 245 4.81 -3.57 -22.36
C LYS A 245 5.84 -3.64 -23.50
N LYS A 246 5.42 -3.84 -24.76
CA LYS A 246 6.31 -3.88 -25.94
C LYS A 246 6.59 -2.50 -26.55
N GLN A 247 5.86 -1.46 -26.21
CA GLN A 247 6.16 -0.10 -26.67
C GLN A 247 6.80 0.68 -25.51
N LYS A 248 8.07 1.06 -25.67
CA LYS A 248 8.66 2.11 -24.86
C LYS A 248 7.74 3.32 -24.93
N PRO A 249 7.30 3.91 -23.81
CA PRO A 249 6.40 5.06 -23.86
C PRO A 249 7.05 6.16 -24.70
N LYS A 250 6.43 6.55 -25.79
CA LYS A 250 6.76 7.78 -26.49
C LYS A 250 6.39 8.93 -25.59
N GLY A 251 7.40 9.43 -24.89
CA GLY A 251 7.53 10.83 -24.49
C GLY A 251 6.39 11.50 -23.75
N ILE A 252 5.93 10.99 -22.60
CA ILE A 252 5.43 11.89 -21.56
C ILE A 252 6.63 12.13 -20.63
N LYS A 253 7.29 13.29 -20.81
CA LYS A 253 8.22 13.83 -19.82
C LYS A 253 7.38 14.24 -18.61
N LEU A 254 7.21 13.33 -17.64
CA LEU A 254 6.83 13.73 -16.30
C LEU A 254 8.01 14.52 -15.73
N ILE A 255 7.88 15.83 -15.72
CA ILE A 255 8.77 16.71 -14.96
C ILE A 255 8.37 16.48 -13.49
N LEU A 256 9.06 15.54 -12.85
CA LEU A 256 9.04 15.45 -11.39
C LEU A 256 9.86 16.66 -10.92
N THR A 257 9.18 17.72 -10.49
CA THR A 257 9.80 18.78 -9.71
C THR A 257 10.27 18.13 -8.40
N GLU A 258 11.59 18.08 -8.22
CA GLU A 258 12.17 17.72 -6.93
C GLU A 258 11.70 18.78 -5.92
N PRO A 259 11.20 18.37 -4.73
CA PRO A 259 10.97 19.32 -3.67
C PRO A 259 12.31 19.96 -3.30
N GLU A 260 12.36 21.30 -3.25
CA GLU A 260 13.50 22.04 -2.75
C GLU A 260 13.86 21.51 -1.36
N GLU A 261 15.11 21.09 -1.18
CA GLU A 261 15.67 20.79 0.12
C GLU A 261 15.53 22.04 1.01
N GLU A 262 14.71 21.97 2.04
CA GLU A 262 14.76 22.96 3.12
C GLU A 262 16.16 22.94 3.73
N ARG A 263 16.98 23.91 3.33
CA ARG A 263 18.23 24.21 3.99
C ARG A 263 17.93 24.69 5.41
N THR A 264 18.05 23.79 6.37
CA THR A 264 18.15 24.18 7.77
C THR A 264 19.40 25.02 7.96
N VAL A 265 19.18 26.33 8.01
CA VAL A 265 20.20 27.28 8.49
C VAL A 265 20.22 27.16 10.01
N PHE A 266 21.10 26.34 10.55
CA PHE A 266 21.59 26.49 11.91
C PHE A 266 22.96 27.13 11.87
N GLY A 267 22.96 28.43 12.01
CA GLY A 267 24.14 29.21 12.28
C GLY A 267 23.80 30.25 13.35
N THR A 268 24.18 29.98 14.58
CA THR A 268 24.53 31.04 15.50
C THR A 268 25.63 30.55 16.43
N LYS A 269 26.82 31.06 16.16
CA LYS A 269 27.84 31.28 17.18
C LYS A 269 27.39 32.49 18.01
N ILE A 270 27.38 32.38 19.32
CA ILE A 270 28.15 33.17 20.28
C ILE A 270 28.06 32.40 21.60
#